data_3e14bbcb1c7ace3a76fb5452a7954597
#
_entry.id   3e14bbcb1c7ace3a76fb5452a7954597
#
_cell.length_a   1.000
_cell.length_b   1.000
_cell.length_c   1.000
_cell.angle_alpha   90.00
_cell.angle_beta   90.00
_cell.angle_gamma   90.00
#
_symmetry.space_group_name_H-M   'P 1'
#
loop_
_entity.id
_entity.type
_entity.pdbx_description
1 polymer ?
#
loop_
_entity_poly.entity_id
_entity_poly.type
_entity_poly.pdbx_seq_one_letter_code
_entity_poly.pdbx_strand_id
1 'polypeptide(L)'
;MNWPLYEMQLVELGNICIEKLEQDLISWKKKMNIMSENNENKISYISPPKPTLFASGLIVNCPMIENDEQGKNIYKTIIDKYKITTIYVIENEKLKNVFKNMINKNKENIDLSLVSRLTGNDSEINEEIRRQKKITKYFKGPFNNFGLKQIKLDMNKYKFMRIIPSDISSSMVPIGSIADLKMVFKIYTIKDEEELLKKLVCFVYLDEKDLKELEKDFDKDTNHYVEKFAKATVSYFGFITLVDKENNKITICCPFDEPQHKYILVGNIKYDNNKLI
;
A
#
# COMPACT_ATOMS: atom_id res chain seq x y z
N MET A 1 6.10 -13.35 5.03
CA MET A 1 5.42 -12.03 5.00
C MET A 1 5.51 -11.42 6.39
N ASN A 2 5.69 -10.10 6.49
CA ASN A 2 5.80 -9.43 7.78
C ASN A 2 4.41 -8.98 8.24
N TRP A 3 3.72 -9.85 8.96
CA TRP A 3 2.30 -9.71 9.28
C TRP A 3 1.95 -8.42 10.04
N PRO A 4 2.67 -8.01 11.12
CA PRO A 4 2.32 -6.80 11.85
C PRO A 4 2.42 -5.52 11.00
N LEU A 5 3.46 -5.41 10.18
CA LEU A 5 3.61 -4.27 9.27
C LEU A 5 2.52 -4.26 8.19
N TYR A 6 2.20 -5.44 7.66
CA TYR A 6 1.14 -5.58 6.66
C TYR A 6 -0.24 -5.23 7.23
N GLU A 7 -0.56 -5.71 8.43
CA GLU A 7 -1.82 -5.40 9.12
C GLU A 7 -1.97 -3.91 9.36
N MET A 8 -0.92 -3.24 9.83
CA MET A 8 -0.94 -1.80 10.04
C MET A 8 -1.19 -1.04 8.73
N GLN A 9 -0.54 -1.41 7.64
CA GLN A 9 -0.76 -0.79 6.34
C GLN A 9 -2.19 -1.02 5.83
N LEU A 10 -2.77 -2.20 6.07
CA LEU A 10 -4.17 -2.47 5.75
C LEU A 10 -5.13 -1.60 6.55
N VAL A 11 -4.88 -1.42 7.85
CA VAL A 11 -5.69 -0.54 8.71
C VAL A 11 -5.65 0.89 8.19
N GLU A 12 -4.46 1.41 7.91
CA GLU A 12 -4.30 2.79 7.41
C GLU A 12 -4.98 3.00 6.05
N LEU A 13 -4.77 2.07 5.13
CA LEU A 13 -5.43 2.10 3.82
C LEU A 13 -6.95 2.02 3.95
N GLY A 14 -7.46 1.18 4.87
CA GLY A 14 -8.89 1.06 5.16
C GLY A 14 -9.48 2.37 5.66
N ASN A 15 -8.81 3.03 6.60
CA ASN A 15 -9.23 4.33 7.12
C ASN A 15 -9.32 5.37 5.99
N ILE A 16 -8.28 5.50 5.16
CA ILE A 16 -8.24 6.43 4.03
C ILE A 16 -9.38 6.14 3.03
N CYS A 17 -9.61 4.87 2.70
CA CYS A 17 -10.67 4.48 1.77
C CYS A 17 -12.07 4.82 2.31
N ILE A 18 -12.34 4.52 3.58
CA ILE A 18 -13.63 4.77 4.20
C ILE A 18 -13.89 6.28 4.37
N GLU A 19 -12.90 7.04 4.85
CA GLU A 19 -13.01 8.49 4.95
C GLU A 19 -13.33 9.13 3.59
N LYS A 20 -12.68 8.68 2.53
CA LYS A 20 -12.94 9.18 1.18
C LYS A 20 -14.34 8.85 0.69
N LEU A 21 -14.83 7.63 0.97
CA LEU A 21 -16.20 7.24 0.64
C LEU A 21 -17.23 8.08 1.42
N GLU A 22 -16.98 8.36 2.70
CA GLU A 22 -17.86 9.19 3.54
C GLU A 22 -17.88 10.66 3.06
N GLN A 23 -16.73 11.22 2.70
CA GLN A 23 -16.63 12.57 2.12
C GLN A 23 -17.39 12.68 0.79
N ASP A 24 -17.25 11.68 -0.09
CA ASP A 24 -17.98 11.62 -1.35
C ASP A 24 -19.49 11.53 -1.12
N LEU A 25 -19.95 10.74 -0.12
CA LEU A 25 -21.35 10.65 0.27
C LEU A 25 -21.90 11.99 0.74
N ILE A 26 -21.16 12.70 1.60
CA ILE A 26 -21.55 14.02 2.10
C ILE A 26 -21.65 15.02 0.94
N SER A 27 -20.67 15.02 0.06
CA SER A 27 -20.65 15.88 -1.13
C SER A 27 -21.84 15.59 -2.07
N TRP A 28 -22.15 14.31 -2.28
CA TRP A 28 -23.30 13.89 -3.08
C TRP A 28 -24.63 14.33 -2.45
N LYS A 29 -24.83 14.10 -1.14
CA LYS A 29 -26.03 14.55 -0.43
C LYS A 29 -26.23 16.06 -0.51
N LYS A 30 -25.16 16.86 -0.34
CA LYS A 30 -25.21 18.32 -0.53
C LYS A 30 -25.70 18.71 -1.91
N LYS A 31 -25.17 18.07 -2.96
CA LYS A 31 -25.55 18.34 -4.36
C LYS A 31 -27.02 17.98 -4.61
N MET A 32 -27.48 16.86 -4.06
CA MET A 32 -28.88 16.44 -4.21
C MET A 32 -29.85 17.39 -3.49
N ASN A 33 -29.52 17.87 -2.30
CA ASN A 33 -30.35 18.84 -1.58
C ASN A 33 -30.46 20.18 -2.34
N ILE A 34 -29.35 20.69 -2.88
CA ILE A 34 -29.36 21.90 -3.72
C ILE A 34 -30.24 21.70 -4.97
N MET A 35 -30.24 20.50 -5.56
CA MET A 35 -31.10 20.18 -6.70
C MET A 35 -32.59 20.14 -6.32
N SER A 36 -32.94 19.63 -5.14
CA SER A 36 -34.33 19.58 -4.67
C SER A 36 -34.88 20.97 -4.36
N GLU A 37 -34.08 21.85 -3.77
CA GLU A 37 -34.45 23.24 -3.46
C GLU A 37 -34.62 24.13 -4.72
N ASN A 38 -33.88 23.84 -5.79
CA ASN A 38 -33.94 24.60 -7.05
C ASN A 38 -35.02 24.10 -8.01
N ASN A 39 -35.63 22.95 -7.78
CA ASN A 39 -36.61 22.34 -8.67
C ASN A 39 -38.04 22.88 -8.52
N GLU A 40 -38.31 23.78 -7.59
CA GLU A 40 -39.65 24.39 -7.48
C GLU A 40 -39.98 25.41 -8.64
N ASN A 41 -38.98 25.85 -9.43
CA ASN A 41 -39.25 26.88 -10.45
C ASN A 41 -38.53 26.84 -11.80
N LYS A 42 -37.69 25.83 -12.13
CA LYS A 42 -37.09 25.69 -13.46
C LYS A 42 -36.70 24.26 -13.80
N ILE A 43 -37.34 23.70 -14.83
CA ILE A 43 -36.83 22.50 -15.54
C ILE A 43 -35.60 22.93 -16.35
N SER A 44 -34.47 23.03 -15.68
CA SER A 44 -33.16 23.04 -16.35
C SER A 44 -32.65 21.61 -16.39
N TYR A 45 -32.30 21.12 -17.57
CA TYR A 45 -31.61 19.85 -17.74
C TYR A 45 -30.25 19.91 -17.02
N ILE A 46 -30.25 19.63 -15.71
CA ILE A 46 -29.04 19.51 -14.95
C ILE A 46 -28.50 18.11 -15.24
N SER A 47 -27.33 18.04 -15.86
CA SER A 47 -26.64 16.78 -16.09
C SER A 47 -26.57 15.98 -14.79
N PRO A 48 -26.91 14.68 -14.79
CA PRO A 48 -26.82 13.87 -13.59
C PRO A 48 -25.40 13.99 -13.01
N PRO A 49 -25.25 14.06 -11.68
CA PRO A 49 -23.95 14.16 -11.06
C PRO A 49 -23.09 12.97 -11.51
N LYS A 50 -21.82 13.24 -11.84
CA LYS A 50 -20.89 12.17 -12.21
C LYS A 50 -20.92 11.06 -11.14
N PRO A 51 -20.87 9.77 -11.55
CA PRO A 51 -20.83 8.68 -10.59
C PRO A 51 -19.69 8.91 -9.60
N THR A 52 -20.02 8.88 -8.32
CA THR A 52 -19.08 9.06 -7.23
C THR A 52 -18.55 7.69 -6.79
N LEU A 53 -17.40 7.65 -6.13
CA LEU A 53 -16.86 6.42 -5.54
C LEU A 53 -17.88 5.74 -4.61
N PHE A 54 -18.70 6.53 -3.92
CA PHE A 54 -19.76 6.00 -3.05
C PHE A 54 -20.80 5.16 -3.83
N ALA A 55 -21.21 5.57 -5.02
CA ALA A 55 -22.18 4.84 -5.82
C ALA A 55 -21.62 3.51 -6.37
N SER A 56 -20.32 3.44 -6.58
CA SER A 56 -19.63 2.23 -7.09
C SER A 56 -19.32 1.22 -6.00
N GLY A 57 -19.26 1.66 -4.74
CA GLY A 57 -18.81 0.85 -3.61
C GLY A 57 -17.30 0.58 -3.62
N LEU A 58 -16.86 -0.31 -2.72
CA LEU A 58 -15.47 -0.71 -2.56
C LEU A 58 -15.33 -2.21 -2.81
N ILE A 59 -14.46 -2.59 -3.73
CA ILE A 59 -14.08 -3.98 -3.97
C ILE A 59 -12.68 -4.21 -3.42
N VAL A 60 -12.56 -5.08 -2.43
CA VAL A 60 -11.29 -5.47 -1.82
C VAL A 60 -10.88 -6.84 -2.35
N ASN A 61 -9.84 -6.87 -3.19
CA ASN A 61 -9.26 -8.11 -3.66
C ASN A 61 -8.14 -8.54 -2.71
N CYS A 62 -8.44 -9.52 -1.86
CA CYS A 62 -7.49 -10.03 -0.87
C CYS A 62 -6.48 -10.97 -1.50
N PRO A 63 -5.18 -10.91 -1.12
CA PRO A 63 -4.25 -11.96 -1.44
C PRO A 63 -4.66 -13.27 -0.74
N MET A 64 -4.15 -14.38 -1.25
CA MET A 64 -4.32 -15.67 -0.59
C MET A 64 -3.50 -15.65 0.71
N ILE A 65 -4.16 -15.66 1.84
CA ILE A 65 -3.56 -15.65 3.18
C ILE A 65 -3.70 -17.06 3.75
N GLU A 66 -2.67 -17.54 4.40
CA GLU A 66 -2.70 -18.85 5.08
C GLU A 66 -3.80 -18.86 6.14
N ASN A 67 -4.44 -20.03 6.29
CA ASN A 67 -5.58 -20.19 7.20
C ASN A 67 -5.14 -20.51 8.64
N ASP A 68 -4.08 -19.84 9.09
CA ASP A 68 -3.59 -19.84 10.46
C ASP A 68 -4.29 -18.76 11.31
N GLU A 69 -3.89 -18.62 12.56
CA GLU A 69 -4.48 -17.64 13.47
C GLU A 69 -4.16 -16.19 13.03
N GLN A 70 -2.97 -15.96 12.50
CA GLN A 70 -2.57 -14.64 12.00
C GLN A 70 -3.37 -14.26 10.75
N GLY A 71 -3.54 -15.20 9.83
CA GLY A 71 -4.37 -14.99 8.63
C GLY A 71 -5.82 -14.67 8.98
N LYS A 72 -6.40 -15.34 9.97
CA LYS A 72 -7.76 -15.04 10.46
C LYS A 72 -7.86 -13.65 11.04
N ASN A 73 -6.87 -13.19 11.80
CA ASN A 73 -6.83 -11.85 12.36
C ASN A 73 -6.78 -10.79 11.24
N ILE A 74 -6.00 -11.02 10.20
CA ILE A 74 -5.94 -10.11 9.04
C ILE A 74 -7.29 -10.06 8.32
N TYR A 75 -7.94 -11.20 8.07
CA TYR A 75 -9.27 -11.19 7.47
C TYR A 75 -10.27 -10.42 8.32
N LYS A 76 -10.23 -10.59 9.66
CA LYS A 76 -11.06 -9.82 10.57
C LYS A 76 -10.78 -8.33 10.48
N THR A 77 -9.51 -7.93 10.49
CA THR A 77 -9.10 -6.53 10.32
C THR A 77 -9.62 -5.95 9.01
N ILE A 78 -9.56 -6.69 7.90
CA ILE A 78 -10.10 -6.25 6.61
C ILE A 78 -11.63 -6.07 6.70
N ILE A 79 -12.34 -7.04 7.23
CA ILE A 79 -13.81 -6.97 7.38
C ILE A 79 -14.21 -5.73 8.17
N ASP A 80 -13.60 -5.53 9.34
CA ASP A 80 -13.94 -4.45 10.26
C ASP A 80 -13.56 -3.06 9.68
N LYS A 81 -12.33 -2.93 9.17
CA LYS A 81 -11.80 -1.62 8.73
C LYS A 81 -12.37 -1.15 7.41
N TYR A 82 -12.66 -2.07 6.49
CA TYR A 82 -13.24 -1.73 5.19
C TYR A 82 -14.77 -1.81 5.19
N LYS A 83 -15.39 -2.07 6.33
CA LYS A 83 -16.87 -2.19 6.49
C LYS A 83 -17.47 -3.14 5.43
N ILE A 84 -16.88 -4.32 5.31
CA ILE A 84 -17.28 -5.30 4.30
C ILE A 84 -18.69 -5.80 4.55
N THR A 85 -19.55 -5.74 3.55
CA THR A 85 -20.95 -6.20 3.59
C THR A 85 -21.16 -7.54 2.89
N THR A 86 -20.26 -7.90 1.97
CA THR A 86 -20.39 -9.13 1.19
C THR A 86 -19.03 -9.77 0.99
N ILE A 87 -18.94 -11.07 1.16
CA ILE A 87 -17.70 -11.86 0.96
C ILE A 87 -17.95 -12.92 -0.09
N TYR A 88 -17.15 -12.89 -1.15
CA TYR A 88 -17.10 -13.94 -2.16
C TYR A 88 -15.87 -14.80 -1.96
N VAL A 89 -16.06 -16.09 -1.69
CA VAL A 89 -14.98 -17.08 -1.58
C VAL A 89 -14.93 -17.89 -2.86
N ILE A 90 -13.77 -17.96 -3.52
CA ILE A 90 -13.60 -18.67 -4.78
C ILE A 90 -13.05 -20.06 -4.49
N GLU A 91 -13.82 -21.10 -4.82
CA GLU A 91 -13.46 -22.55 -4.81
C GLU A 91 -12.86 -23.08 -3.48
N ASN A 92 -13.01 -22.39 -2.37
CA ASN A 92 -12.41 -22.81 -1.10
C ASN A 92 -13.46 -22.96 0.02
N GLU A 93 -14.08 -24.14 0.10
CA GLU A 93 -15.07 -24.43 1.13
C GLU A 93 -14.52 -24.34 2.57
N LYS A 94 -13.26 -24.70 2.77
CA LYS A 94 -12.62 -24.62 4.10
C LYS A 94 -12.57 -23.15 4.55
N LEU A 95 -12.14 -22.26 3.66
CA LEU A 95 -12.10 -20.84 3.93
C LEU A 95 -13.50 -20.25 4.13
N LYS A 96 -14.49 -20.67 3.34
CA LYS A 96 -15.90 -20.30 3.54
C LYS A 96 -16.39 -20.65 4.95
N ASN A 97 -16.07 -21.86 5.43
CA ASN A 97 -16.46 -22.28 6.78
C ASN A 97 -15.78 -21.44 7.87
N VAL A 98 -14.53 -21.03 7.65
CA VAL A 98 -13.83 -20.09 8.55
C VAL A 98 -14.57 -18.77 8.64
N PHE A 99 -14.91 -18.15 7.50
CA PHE A 99 -15.69 -16.92 7.47
C PHE A 99 -17.07 -17.08 8.12
N LYS A 100 -17.77 -18.17 7.82
CA LYS A 100 -19.06 -18.47 8.45
C LYS A 100 -18.97 -18.49 9.99
N ASN A 101 -17.91 -19.10 10.52
CA ASN A 101 -17.69 -19.16 11.96
C ASN A 101 -17.33 -17.77 12.54
N MET A 102 -16.56 -16.96 11.80
CA MET A 102 -16.21 -15.60 12.22
C MET A 102 -17.45 -14.70 12.26
N ILE A 103 -18.25 -14.69 11.21
CA ILE A 103 -19.49 -13.90 11.10
C ILE A 103 -20.48 -14.30 12.19
N ASN A 104 -20.70 -15.59 12.40
CA ASN A 104 -21.63 -16.07 13.42
C ASN A 104 -21.20 -15.67 14.85
N LYS A 105 -19.89 -15.71 15.16
CA LYS A 105 -19.37 -15.28 16.46
C LYS A 105 -19.59 -13.79 16.73
N ASN A 106 -19.46 -12.97 15.71
CA ASN A 106 -19.56 -11.51 15.82
C ASN A 106 -21.00 -11.00 15.64
N LYS A 107 -21.95 -11.87 15.27
CA LYS A 107 -23.34 -11.51 14.92
C LYS A 107 -23.42 -10.43 13.83
N GLU A 108 -22.49 -10.46 12.90
CA GLU A 108 -22.43 -9.52 11.78
C GLU A 108 -23.42 -9.92 10.68
N ASN A 109 -24.06 -8.94 10.06
CA ASN A 109 -24.93 -9.15 8.91
C ASN A 109 -24.11 -9.02 7.61
N ILE A 110 -23.34 -10.06 7.29
CA ILE A 110 -22.46 -10.12 6.12
C ILE A 110 -22.92 -11.26 5.23
N ASP A 111 -23.16 -10.97 3.96
CA ASP A 111 -23.47 -11.96 2.95
C ASP A 111 -22.24 -12.76 2.57
N LEU A 112 -22.32 -14.09 2.66
CA LEU A 112 -21.22 -15.01 2.35
C LEU A 112 -21.60 -15.97 1.22
N SER A 113 -20.89 -15.89 0.10
CA SER A 113 -21.14 -16.74 -1.07
C SER A 113 -19.88 -17.50 -1.49
N LEU A 114 -20.08 -18.78 -1.90
CA LEU A 114 -19.06 -19.56 -2.58
C LEU A 114 -19.27 -19.42 -4.09
N VAL A 115 -18.22 -19.04 -4.79
CA VAL A 115 -18.25 -18.84 -6.25
C VAL A 115 -17.32 -19.84 -6.91
N SER A 116 -17.77 -20.45 -7.98
CA SER A 116 -16.92 -21.29 -8.82
C SER A 116 -15.96 -20.44 -9.63
N ARG A 117 -14.73 -20.93 -9.82
CA ARG A 117 -13.78 -20.30 -10.73
C ARG A 117 -14.29 -20.43 -12.15
N LEU A 118 -14.31 -19.33 -12.89
CA LEU A 118 -14.52 -19.40 -14.31
C LEU A 118 -13.32 -20.09 -14.95
N THR A 119 -13.57 -21.23 -15.59
CA THR A 119 -12.56 -21.94 -16.39
C THR A 119 -12.34 -21.16 -17.68
N GLY A 120 -11.40 -20.22 -17.63
CA GLY A 120 -10.86 -19.60 -18.84
C GLY A 120 -9.56 -20.28 -19.23
N ASN A 121 -9.13 -20.13 -20.46
CA ASN A 121 -7.81 -20.57 -20.95
C ASN A 121 -6.65 -19.77 -20.35
N ASP A 122 -6.75 -19.38 -19.07
CA ASP A 122 -5.61 -18.85 -18.34
C ASP A 122 -4.65 -20.00 -18.09
N SER A 123 -3.80 -20.27 -19.10
CA SER A 123 -2.55 -20.96 -18.88
C SER A 123 -1.96 -20.46 -17.56
N GLU A 124 -1.45 -21.37 -16.75
CA GLU A 124 -0.76 -21.11 -15.47
C GLU A 124 0.29 -20.01 -15.66
N ILE A 125 -0.15 -18.76 -15.68
CA ILE A 125 0.77 -17.62 -15.72
C ILE A 125 1.40 -17.61 -14.34
N ASN A 126 2.65 -18.06 -14.28
CA ASN A 126 3.48 -18.02 -13.10
C ASN A 126 3.31 -16.64 -12.42
N GLU A 127 3.02 -16.63 -11.12
CA GLU A 127 2.82 -15.39 -10.36
C GLU A 127 4.01 -14.42 -10.50
N GLU A 128 5.20 -14.95 -10.65
CA GLU A 128 6.41 -14.16 -10.88
C GLU A 128 6.34 -13.39 -12.21
N ILE A 129 5.89 -14.06 -13.29
CA ILE A 129 5.69 -13.40 -14.59
C ILE A 129 4.61 -12.32 -14.49
N ARG A 130 3.54 -12.58 -13.73
CA ARG A 130 2.47 -11.59 -13.50
C ARG A 130 3.00 -10.38 -12.73
N ARG A 131 3.83 -10.59 -11.70
CA ARG A 131 4.50 -9.53 -10.93
C ARG A 131 5.44 -8.72 -11.80
N GLN A 132 6.27 -9.38 -12.58
CA GLN A 132 7.18 -8.73 -13.51
C GLN A 132 6.42 -7.87 -14.55
N LYS A 133 5.34 -8.39 -15.11
CA LYS A 133 4.47 -7.63 -16.04
C LYS A 133 3.87 -6.39 -15.37
N LYS A 134 3.41 -6.48 -14.10
CA LYS A 134 2.90 -5.32 -13.37
C LYS A 134 3.97 -4.25 -13.15
N ILE A 135 5.18 -4.65 -12.76
CA ILE A 135 6.31 -3.73 -12.58
C ILE A 135 6.68 -3.07 -13.91
N THR A 136 6.82 -3.85 -14.98
CA THR A 136 7.11 -3.32 -16.32
C THR A 136 6.04 -2.33 -16.76
N LYS A 137 4.76 -2.67 -16.57
CA LYS A 137 3.64 -1.78 -16.92
C LYS A 137 3.65 -0.48 -16.10
N TYR A 138 4.07 -0.52 -14.85
CA TYR A 138 4.21 0.68 -14.03
C TYR A 138 5.28 1.63 -14.60
N PHE A 139 6.44 1.10 -14.98
CA PHE A 139 7.54 1.91 -15.47
C PHE A 139 7.40 2.34 -16.95
N LYS A 140 6.94 1.44 -17.81
CA LYS A 140 6.82 1.71 -19.26
C LYS A 140 5.43 2.23 -19.67
N GLY A 141 4.45 2.18 -18.81
CA GLY A 141 3.06 2.46 -19.14
C GLY A 141 2.36 1.29 -19.85
N PRO A 142 1.04 1.38 -20.02
CA PRO A 142 0.24 0.31 -20.61
C PRO A 142 0.61 -0.01 -22.06
N PHE A 143 1.15 0.98 -22.78
CA PHE A 143 1.54 0.87 -24.20
C PHE A 143 3.03 1.10 -24.44
N ASN A 144 3.88 0.95 -23.41
CA ASN A 144 5.31 1.27 -23.44
C ASN A 144 5.62 2.71 -23.90
N ASN A 145 4.72 3.64 -23.60
CA ASN A 145 4.77 5.04 -24.02
C ASN A 145 5.30 5.99 -22.94
N PHE A 146 5.58 5.49 -21.74
CA PHE A 146 6.21 6.30 -20.70
C PHE A 146 7.71 6.34 -20.92
N GLY A 147 8.24 7.55 -21.07
CA GLY A 147 9.68 7.78 -21.02
C GLY A 147 10.20 7.61 -19.60
N LEU A 148 10.99 6.57 -19.35
CA LEU A 148 11.69 6.44 -18.09
C LEU A 148 12.76 7.52 -18.00
N LYS A 149 12.75 8.27 -16.92
CA LYS A 149 13.77 9.26 -16.60
C LYS A 149 14.88 8.62 -15.78
N GLN A 150 16.11 9.03 -16.03
CA GLN A 150 17.24 8.68 -15.19
C GLN A 150 17.63 9.91 -14.37
N ILE A 151 17.41 9.84 -13.08
CA ILE A 151 17.82 10.89 -12.14
C ILE A 151 19.12 10.49 -11.45
N LYS A 152 20.03 11.44 -11.30
CA LYS A 152 21.30 11.26 -10.59
C LYS A 152 21.22 11.98 -9.25
N LEU A 153 21.23 11.24 -8.16
CA LEU A 153 21.15 11.74 -6.80
C LEU A 153 22.52 11.67 -6.12
N ASP A 154 22.82 12.68 -5.32
CA ASP A 154 23.99 12.71 -4.45
C ASP A 154 23.69 11.93 -3.18
N MET A 155 24.42 10.85 -2.91
CA MET A 155 24.17 9.98 -1.75
C MET A 155 24.33 10.71 -0.40
N ASN A 156 25.07 11.81 -0.35
CA ASN A 156 25.20 12.62 0.87
C ASN A 156 23.94 13.42 1.18
N LYS A 157 23.14 13.75 0.17
CA LYS A 157 21.91 14.53 0.33
C LYS A 157 20.70 13.69 0.65
N TYR A 158 20.72 12.40 0.33
CA TYR A 158 19.59 11.49 0.46
C TYR A 158 19.90 10.39 1.48
N LYS A 159 18.89 10.02 2.28
CA LYS A 159 18.98 8.91 3.24
C LYS A 159 18.25 7.69 2.68
N PHE A 160 19.01 6.65 2.35
CA PHE A 160 18.49 5.36 1.90
C PHE A 160 18.23 4.47 3.10
N MET A 161 16.99 4.06 3.30
CA MET A 161 16.58 3.38 4.51
C MET A 161 15.79 2.12 4.21
N ARG A 162 15.80 1.19 5.14
CA ARG A 162 14.98 -0.04 5.10
C ARG A 162 14.34 -0.27 6.45
N ILE A 163 13.08 -0.66 6.45
CA ILE A 163 12.42 -1.15 7.66
C ILE A 163 12.73 -2.64 7.77
N ILE A 164 13.43 -3.03 8.83
CA ILE A 164 13.83 -4.41 9.09
C ILE A 164 13.30 -4.88 10.44
N PRO A 165 13.11 -6.19 10.65
CA PRO A 165 12.80 -6.71 11.99
C PRO A 165 13.86 -6.27 12.99
N SER A 166 13.44 -5.96 14.21
CA SER A 166 14.35 -5.71 15.32
C SER A 166 14.95 -7.03 15.81
N ASP A 167 16.07 -6.96 16.51
CA ASP A 167 16.74 -8.14 17.10
C ASP A 167 16.01 -8.63 18.36
N ILE A 168 14.89 -8.02 18.74
CA ILE A 168 14.09 -8.43 19.90
C ILE A 168 13.35 -9.72 19.54
N SER A 169 13.56 -10.76 20.35
CA SER A 169 12.84 -12.01 20.18
C SER A 169 11.33 -11.81 20.33
N SER A 170 10.56 -12.40 19.42
CA SER A 170 9.10 -12.38 19.48
C SER A 170 8.51 -12.89 20.80
N SER A 171 9.28 -13.69 21.55
CA SER A 171 8.92 -14.17 22.88
C SER A 171 8.95 -13.09 23.98
N MET A 172 9.61 -11.96 23.73
CA MET A 172 9.67 -10.82 24.67
C MET A 172 8.56 -9.80 24.44
N VAL A 173 7.75 -9.98 23.40
CA VAL A 173 6.62 -9.10 23.12
C VAL A 173 5.41 -9.59 23.92
N PRO A 174 4.74 -8.75 24.73
CA PRO A 174 3.58 -9.15 25.52
C PRO A 174 2.45 -9.68 24.63
N ILE A 175 1.95 -10.88 24.98
CA ILE A 175 0.84 -11.49 24.26
C ILE A 175 -0.41 -10.64 24.45
N GLY A 176 -1.02 -10.18 23.35
CA GLY A 176 -2.29 -9.43 23.37
C GLY A 176 -2.17 -7.91 23.34
N SER A 177 -0.96 -7.34 23.43
CA SER A 177 -0.74 -5.96 23.02
C SER A 177 -0.57 -5.91 21.50
N ILE A 178 -1.13 -4.91 20.82
CA ILE A 178 -0.62 -4.49 19.52
C ILE A 178 0.84 -4.16 19.78
N ALA A 179 1.73 -5.08 19.44
CA ALA A 179 3.14 -4.91 19.70
C ALA A 179 3.55 -3.55 19.15
N ASP A 180 4.08 -2.68 20.01
CA ASP A 180 4.54 -1.39 19.54
C ASP A 180 5.50 -1.65 18.38
N LEU A 181 5.16 -1.19 17.18
CA LEU A 181 5.93 -1.45 15.96
C LEU A 181 7.40 -1.08 16.13
N LYS A 182 7.69 -0.12 17.02
CA LYS A 182 9.03 0.29 17.41
C LYS A 182 9.82 -0.83 18.11
N MET A 183 9.14 -1.75 18.77
CA MET A 183 9.79 -2.92 19.39
C MET A 183 10.07 -4.03 18.38
N VAL A 184 9.20 -4.18 17.38
CA VAL A 184 9.26 -5.26 16.38
C VAL A 184 10.11 -4.90 15.19
N PHE A 185 10.21 -3.60 14.86
CA PHE A 185 10.91 -3.10 13.70
C PHE A 185 11.86 -1.97 14.04
N LYS A 186 12.91 -1.88 13.22
CA LYS A 186 13.86 -0.77 13.25
C LYS A 186 14.11 -0.24 11.85
N ILE A 187 14.49 1.04 11.77
CA ILE A 187 14.96 1.65 10.54
C ILE A 187 16.47 1.41 10.44
N TYR A 188 16.86 0.76 9.37
CA TYR A 188 18.26 0.57 9.00
C TYR A 188 18.64 1.55 7.89
N THR A 189 19.58 2.44 8.17
CA THR A 189 20.14 3.33 7.14
C THR A 189 21.21 2.56 6.38
N ILE A 190 20.99 2.41 5.07
CA ILE A 190 21.89 1.66 4.20
C ILE A 190 23.10 2.53 3.88
N LYS A 191 24.26 2.05 4.27
CA LYS A 191 25.57 2.69 3.98
C LYS A 191 26.34 1.94 2.91
N ASP A 192 26.06 0.65 2.76
CA ASP A 192 26.71 -0.19 1.76
C ASP A 192 26.00 -0.04 0.42
N GLU A 193 26.74 0.42 -0.55
CA GLU A 193 26.27 0.68 -1.90
C GLU A 193 25.90 -0.60 -2.65
N GLU A 194 26.51 -1.73 -2.32
CA GLU A 194 26.19 -3.03 -2.93
C GLU A 194 24.77 -3.49 -2.57
N GLU A 195 24.30 -3.09 -1.39
CA GLU A 195 22.92 -3.35 -0.97
C GLU A 195 21.88 -2.55 -1.77
N LEU A 196 22.30 -1.46 -2.40
CA LEU A 196 21.42 -0.57 -3.14
C LEU A 196 21.23 -0.99 -4.59
N LEU A 197 22.24 -1.59 -5.21
CA LEU A 197 22.23 -1.88 -6.64
C LEU A 197 21.09 -2.81 -7.05
N LYS A 198 20.39 -2.45 -8.13
CA LYS A 198 19.23 -3.19 -8.69
C LYS A 198 18.03 -3.32 -7.74
N LYS A 199 17.97 -2.49 -6.70
CA LYS A 199 16.83 -2.50 -5.78
C LYS A 199 15.70 -1.59 -6.23
N LEU A 200 14.47 -2.04 -5.96
CA LEU A 200 13.30 -1.19 -6.03
C LEU A 200 13.32 -0.24 -4.85
N VAL A 201 13.08 1.02 -5.11
CA VAL A 201 12.97 2.07 -4.09
C VAL A 201 11.62 2.74 -4.16
N CYS A 202 11.13 3.25 -3.04
CA CYS A 202 9.96 4.10 -3.03
C CYS A 202 10.30 5.47 -2.43
N PHE A 203 9.77 6.48 -3.11
CA PHE A 203 9.85 7.87 -2.67
C PHE A 203 8.62 8.15 -1.84
N VAL A 204 8.82 8.43 -0.55
CA VAL A 204 7.74 8.67 0.39
C VAL A 204 7.41 10.15 0.46
N TYR A 205 6.12 10.44 0.59
CA TYR A 205 5.63 11.77 0.92
C TYR A 205 5.42 11.85 2.44
N LEU A 206 5.99 12.88 3.04
CA LEU A 206 5.82 13.22 4.44
C LEU A 206 5.29 14.65 4.52
N ASP A 207 4.43 14.94 5.45
CA ASP A 207 3.95 16.30 5.64
C ASP A 207 5.04 17.20 6.27
N GLU A 208 4.85 18.51 6.20
CA GLU A 208 5.85 19.47 6.73
C GLU A 208 6.11 19.33 8.22
N LYS A 209 5.12 18.86 8.99
CA LYS A 209 5.25 18.66 10.42
C LYS A 209 6.17 17.49 10.72
N ASP A 210 5.93 16.36 10.05
CA ASP A 210 6.74 15.17 10.19
C ASP A 210 8.17 15.40 9.69
N LEU A 211 8.34 16.14 8.60
CA LEU A 211 9.67 16.52 8.11
C LEU A 211 10.46 17.33 9.10
N LYS A 212 9.85 18.36 9.70
CA LYS A 212 10.52 19.21 10.71
C LYS A 212 10.92 18.42 11.95
N GLU A 213 10.11 17.47 12.36
CA GLU A 213 10.41 16.59 13.49
C GLU A 213 11.56 15.64 13.15
N LEU A 214 11.51 14.99 11.99
CA LEU A 214 12.58 14.13 11.49
C LEU A 214 13.92 14.85 11.35
N GLU A 215 13.94 16.09 10.92
CA GLU A 215 15.18 16.85 10.75
C GLU A 215 15.87 17.17 12.06
N LYS A 216 15.11 17.29 13.14
CA LYS A 216 15.66 17.60 14.48
C LYS A 216 16.26 16.39 15.18
N ASP A 217 15.60 15.24 15.09
CA ASP A 217 15.86 14.12 15.98
C ASP A 217 16.15 12.78 15.30
N PHE A 218 16.09 12.71 13.96
CA PHE A 218 16.24 11.44 13.22
C PHE A 218 17.53 10.69 13.55
N ASP A 219 18.65 11.40 13.70
CA ASP A 219 19.94 10.77 13.97
C ASP A 219 20.09 10.29 15.44
N LYS A 220 19.20 10.69 16.34
CA LYS A 220 19.22 10.29 17.76
C LYS A 220 18.42 9.01 18.01
N ASP A 221 17.23 8.86 17.42
CA ASP A 221 16.40 7.68 17.56
C ASP A 221 15.60 7.41 16.28
N THR A 222 16.18 6.65 15.38
CA THR A 222 15.53 6.29 14.12
C THR A 222 14.32 5.38 14.32
N ASN A 223 14.28 4.60 15.39
CA ASN A 223 13.21 3.62 15.64
C ASN A 223 11.89 4.30 15.99
N HIS A 224 11.95 5.52 16.56
CA HIS A 224 10.75 6.30 16.83
C HIS A 224 9.92 6.59 15.57
N TYR A 225 10.57 6.62 14.42
CA TYR A 225 9.93 6.97 13.14
C TYR A 225 9.47 5.77 12.30
N VAL A 226 9.63 4.53 12.78
CA VAL A 226 9.20 3.33 12.05
C VAL A 226 7.73 3.43 11.63
N GLU A 227 6.87 3.81 12.54
CA GLU A 227 5.44 3.93 12.28
C GLU A 227 5.13 5.03 11.26
N LYS A 228 5.80 6.17 11.34
CA LYS A 228 5.63 7.27 10.39
C LYS A 228 6.01 6.85 8.97
N PHE A 229 7.16 6.20 8.80
CA PHE A 229 7.57 5.71 7.48
C PHE A 229 6.71 4.56 6.96
N ALA A 230 6.22 3.71 7.84
CA ALA A 230 5.37 2.60 7.44
C ALA A 230 3.96 3.05 7.00
N LYS A 231 3.46 4.18 7.55
CA LYS A 231 2.19 4.81 7.16
C LYS A 231 2.35 5.86 6.06
N ALA A 232 3.57 6.28 5.75
CA ALA A 232 3.82 7.34 4.78
C ALA A 232 3.25 6.99 3.40
N THR A 233 2.66 7.99 2.76
CA THR A 233 2.17 7.84 1.40
C THR A 233 3.34 7.68 0.43
N VAL A 234 3.28 6.68 -0.43
CA VAL A 234 4.25 6.49 -1.51
C VAL A 234 3.90 7.42 -2.67
N SER A 235 4.81 8.34 -2.99
CA SER A 235 4.64 9.23 -4.15
C SER A 235 4.81 8.45 -5.46
N TYR A 236 5.91 7.73 -5.58
CA TYR A 236 6.22 6.87 -6.73
C TYR A 236 7.32 5.88 -6.42
N PHE A 237 7.52 4.93 -7.33
CA PHE A 237 8.59 3.94 -7.26
C PHE A 237 9.68 4.26 -8.28
N GLY A 238 10.91 3.89 -7.93
CA GLY A 238 12.05 3.89 -8.82
C GLY A 238 12.85 2.60 -8.65
N PHE A 239 13.84 2.41 -9.49
CA PHE A 239 14.82 1.34 -9.27
C PHE A 239 16.23 1.85 -9.54
N ILE A 240 17.17 1.37 -8.75
CA ILE A 240 18.57 1.79 -8.79
C ILE A 240 19.28 1.04 -9.91
N THR A 241 19.79 1.78 -10.86
CA THR A 241 20.50 1.22 -12.03
C THR A 241 22.01 1.23 -11.89
N LEU A 242 22.55 2.25 -11.25
CA LEU A 242 23.99 2.44 -11.09
C LEU A 242 24.29 3.08 -9.73
N VAL A 243 25.37 2.64 -9.12
CA VAL A 243 25.96 3.26 -7.93
C VAL A 243 27.40 3.62 -8.29
N ASP A 244 27.70 4.91 -8.28
CA ASP A 244 29.02 5.48 -8.60
C ASP A 244 29.72 5.85 -7.29
N LYS A 245 30.59 4.96 -6.84
CA LYS A 245 31.32 5.11 -5.56
C LYS A 245 32.29 6.28 -5.58
N GLU A 246 32.94 6.51 -6.70
CA GLU A 246 33.98 7.55 -6.82
C GLU A 246 33.39 8.95 -6.71
N ASN A 247 32.22 9.16 -7.32
CA ASN A 247 31.53 10.45 -7.32
C ASN A 247 30.41 10.56 -6.27
N ASN A 248 30.22 9.52 -5.46
CA ASN A 248 29.18 9.42 -4.44
C ASN A 248 27.77 9.70 -5.00
N LYS A 249 27.49 9.17 -6.20
CA LYS A 249 26.23 9.36 -6.92
C LYS A 249 25.52 8.05 -7.17
N ILE A 250 24.21 8.12 -7.15
CA ILE A 250 23.32 7.02 -7.48
C ILE A 250 22.41 7.39 -8.64
N THR A 251 22.27 6.50 -9.61
CA THR A 251 21.35 6.69 -10.73
C THR A 251 20.11 5.86 -10.48
N ILE A 252 18.97 6.51 -10.48
CA ILE A 252 17.65 5.89 -10.30
C ILE A 252 16.82 6.09 -11.54
N CYS A 253 16.24 5.01 -12.04
CA CYS A 253 15.26 5.03 -13.10
C CYS A 253 13.86 5.16 -12.49
N CYS A 254 13.10 6.18 -12.88
CA CYS A 254 11.74 6.41 -12.37
C CYS A 254 10.91 7.17 -13.42
N PRO A 255 9.56 7.16 -13.29
CA PRO A 255 8.69 7.87 -14.24
C PRO A 255 8.61 9.38 -13.99
N PHE A 256 9.20 9.90 -12.91
CA PHE A 256 9.08 11.28 -12.48
C PHE A 256 10.44 11.97 -12.31
N ASP A 257 10.41 13.27 -12.03
CA ASP A 257 11.58 14.09 -11.78
C ASP A 257 12.13 13.87 -10.35
N GLU A 258 13.04 14.75 -9.91
CA GLU A 258 13.72 14.64 -8.63
C GLU A 258 12.75 14.46 -7.44
N PRO A 259 13.12 13.66 -6.43
CA PRO A 259 12.31 13.45 -5.25
C PRO A 259 12.16 14.74 -4.44
N GLN A 260 10.96 14.97 -3.92
CA GLN A 260 10.66 16.15 -3.10
C GLN A 260 11.35 16.11 -1.72
N HIS A 261 11.65 14.90 -1.23
CA HIS A 261 12.20 14.69 0.10
C HIS A 261 13.47 13.84 0.07
N LYS A 262 14.31 14.03 1.07
CA LYS A 262 15.62 13.35 1.19
C LYS A 262 15.52 11.88 1.67
N TYR A 263 14.34 11.39 2.05
CA TYR A 263 14.15 10.05 2.59
C TYR A 263 13.63 9.09 1.53
N ILE A 264 14.36 8.00 1.31
CA ILE A 264 14.06 6.99 0.29
C ILE A 264 14.02 5.63 0.96
N LEU A 265 12.89 4.92 0.85
CA LEU A 265 12.77 3.56 1.36
C LEU A 265 13.21 2.56 0.29
N VAL A 266 14.06 1.63 0.69
CA VAL A 266 14.65 0.60 -0.19
C VAL A 266 13.98 -0.74 0.08
N GLY A 267 13.34 -1.29 -0.93
CA GLY A 267 12.69 -2.60 -0.86
C GLY A 267 13.69 -3.76 -1.00
N ASN A 268 13.20 -4.98 -0.70
CA ASN A 268 13.97 -6.20 -0.91
C ASN A 268 13.89 -6.74 -2.35
N ILE A 269 12.98 -6.22 -3.15
CA ILE A 269 12.77 -6.66 -4.53
C ILE A 269 13.95 -6.22 -5.37
N LYS A 270 14.65 -7.19 -5.98
CA LYS A 270 15.65 -6.93 -7.01
C LYS A 270 14.97 -6.90 -8.37
N TYR A 271 15.37 -5.99 -9.21
CA TYR A 271 14.90 -5.86 -10.57
C TYR A 271 16.03 -6.06 -11.58
N ASP A 272 15.79 -6.87 -12.60
CA ASP A 272 16.78 -7.10 -13.64
C ASP A 272 16.61 -6.04 -14.75
N ASN A 273 17.61 -5.17 -14.89
CA ASN A 273 17.60 -4.07 -15.86
C ASN A 273 17.42 -4.56 -17.30
N ASN A 274 17.88 -5.78 -17.62
CA ASN A 274 17.81 -6.33 -18.99
C ASN A 274 16.35 -6.55 -19.47
N LYS A 275 15.36 -6.50 -18.57
CA LYS A 275 13.94 -6.64 -18.90
C LYS A 275 13.23 -5.30 -19.10
N LEU A 276 13.87 -4.17 -18.79
CA LEU A 276 13.29 -2.83 -18.99
C LEU A 276 13.88 -2.09 -20.20
N ILE A 277 15.05 -2.46 -20.64
CA ILE A 277 15.66 -1.98 -21.87
C ILE A 277 15.30 -2.97 -22.98
#